data_ddb6b693a87967d3da51b66b0a6caf10
#
_entry.id   ddb6b693a87967d3da51b66b0a6caf10
#
_cell.length_a   1.000
_cell.length_b   1.000
_cell.length_c   1.000
_cell.angle_alpha   90.00
_cell.angle_beta   90.00
_cell.angle_gamma   90.00
#
_symmetry.space_group_name_H-M   'P 1'
#
loop_
_entity.id
_entity.type
_entity.pdbx_description
1 polymer ?
#
loop_
_entity_poly.entity_id
_entity_poly.type
_entity_poly.pdbx_seq_one_letter_code
_entity_poly.pdbx_strand_id
1 'polypeptide(L)'
;MDVKQVYEITNAMAKEFLGETAVVAEDLSNVVDIGSKIFETTDVDNYVKKLIDKVGRVIFVNRQYTPILPSVEKSGWEYSSILQKVDCDMFEAQENPEWELYKYAKGSGDAKAGKQVEQDLFTPPTGVRSKFFNDATTYEVAFSITEEQVKESFNSAEQLNGFFSMIQTKIKNSLVLRGAGLTRAVINNMIAATVYREFSDKYSASTKKYTFDDTSGIRAVNLLALYRDKGNDPEKKLTPETCLNDLNFLKFACYQMKLRLGRVRDISTLFNIGQKERFTPSEMQHFILLEEFAEAAKIYLQSDTFHKDLVAMPKYEAINFWQGTGTDYGFSSTGTVHVSSKVFAKGDDISTAAPTVVETEVTGVLGVFFDNDALGINNYKSKVTNHYNGHGDFRNYWYKQFARYFNDYDENAIVFFVA
;
A
#
# COMPACT_ATOMS: atom_id res chain seq x y z
N MET A 1 27.77 -2.19 4.25
CA MET A 1 28.28 -3.54 4.52
C MET A 1 29.26 -3.42 5.67
N ASP A 2 29.22 -4.31 6.64
CA ASP A 2 30.20 -4.33 7.73
C ASP A 2 31.48 -5.02 7.22
N VAL A 3 32.66 -4.64 7.77
CA VAL A 3 33.97 -5.25 7.42
C VAL A 3 33.92 -6.78 7.52
N LYS A 4 33.22 -7.31 8.52
CA LYS A 4 33.00 -8.74 8.71
C LYS A 4 32.24 -9.40 7.54
N GLN A 5 31.26 -8.73 6.96
CA GLN A 5 30.52 -9.25 5.81
C GLN A 5 31.37 -9.26 4.53
N VAL A 6 32.23 -8.25 4.36
CA VAL A 6 33.21 -8.24 3.24
C VAL A 6 34.20 -9.37 3.39
N TYR A 7 34.73 -9.57 4.58
CA TYR A 7 35.61 -10.69 4.89
C TYR A 7 34.95 -12.05 4.55
N GLU A 8 33.71 -12.27 5.01
CA GLU A 8 32.98 -13.52 4.76
C GLU A 8 32.78 -13.77 3.24
N ILE A 9 32.40 -12.74 2.48
CA ILE A 9 32.24 -12.86 1.03
C ILE A 9 33.56 -13.12 0.33
N THR A 10 34.59 -12.32 0.63
CA THR A 10 35.90 -12.44 0.00
C THR A 10 36.57 -13.78 0.33
N ASN A 11 36.44 -14.26 1.57
CA ASN A 11 36.94 -15.55 2.00
C ASN A 11 36.21 -16.72 1.31
N ALA A 12 34.88 -16.61 1.17
CA ALA A 12 34.10 -17.61 0.44
C ALA A 12 34.46 -17.65 -1.08
N MET A 13 34.77 -16.50 -1.65
CA MET A 13 35.27 -16.43 -3.05
C MET A 13 36.67 -17.01 -3.17
N ALA A 14 37.59 -16.68 -2.26
CA ALA A 14 38.94 -17.25 -2.24
C ALA A 14 38.91 -18.77 -2.17
N LYS A 15 38.09 -19.33 -1.30
CA LYS A 15 37.92 -20.80 -1.17
C LYS A 15 37.31 -21.44 -2.41
N GLU A 16 36.41 -20.78 -3.08
CA GLU A 16 35.76 -21.30 -4.29
C GLU A 16 36.70 -21.36 -5.51
N PHE A 17 37.59 -20.38 -5.65
CA PHE A 17 38.52 -20.30 -6.80
C PHE A 17 39.88 -20.89 -6.55
N LEU A 18 40.43 -20.78 -5.35
CA LEU A 18 41.78 -21.23 -4.98
C LEU A 18 41.77 -22.50 -4.11
N GLY A 19 40.60 -22.98 -3.69
CA GLY A 19 40.43 -24.14 -2.85
C GLY A 19 40.34 -23.82 -1.35
N GLU A 20 39.97 -24.82 -0.56
CA GLU A 20 39.67 -24.65 0.88
C GLU A 20 40.84 -24.16 1.75
N THR A 21 42.06 -24.26 1.25
CA THR A 21 43.25 -23.80 1.96
C THR A 21 43.52 -22.30 1.83
N ALA A 22 42.85 -21.65 0.88
CA ALA A 22 42.99 -20.20 0.71
C ALA A 22 42.12 -19.47 1.75
N VAL A 23 42.75 -18.80 2.71
CA VAL A 23 42.09 -18.04 3.77
C VAL A 23 42.48 -16.58 3.65
N VAL A 24 41.45 -15.72 3.57
CA VAL A 24 41.63 -14.28 3.70
C VAL A 24 41.83 -13.96 5.17
N ALA A 25 42.76 -13.05 5.51
CA ALA A 25 42.97 -12.62 6.87
C ALA A 25 41.75 -11.79 7.36
N GLU A 26 41.39 -11.89 8.63
CA GLU A 26 40.23 -11.16 9.19
C GLU A 26 40.38 -9.63 9.13
N ASP A 27 41.64 -9.15 9.11
CA ASP A 27 41.98 -7.74 8.92
C ASP A 27 42.06 -7.31 7.45
N LEU A 28 41.77 -8.23 6.52
CA LEU A 28 41.85 -8.02 5.07
C LEU A 28 43.23 -7.66 4.54
N SER A 29 44.31 -7.83 5.30
CA SER A 29 45.66 -7.43 4.94
C SER A 29 46.23 -8.17 3.70
N ASN A 30 45.78 -9.39 3.47
CA ASN A 30 46.23 -10.23 2.35
C ASN A 30 45.24 -10.27 1.15
N VAL A 31 44.25 -9.40 1.14
CA VAL A 31 43.17 -9.38 0.12
C VAL A 31 43.69 -9.12 -1.27
N VAL A 32 44.73 -8.28 -1.41
CA VAL A 32 45.37 -7.93 -2.70
C VAL A 32 46.10 -9.13 -3.29
N ASP A 33 46.87 -9.86 -2.44
CA ASP A 33 47.61 -11.05 -2.88
C ASP A 33 46.70 -12.20 -3.33
N ILE A 34 45.62 -12.38 -2.56
CA ILE A 34 44.59 -13.38 -2.87
C ILE A 34 43.80 -12.98 -4.13
N GLY A 35 43.46 -11.71 -4.30
CA GLY A 35 42.82 -11.19 -5.50
C GLY A 35 43.66 -11.42 -6.74
N SER A 36 44.97 -11.13 -6.68
CA SER A 36 45.91 -11.40 -7.78
C SER A 36 45.95 -12.88 -8.16
N LYS A 37 46.05 -13.79 -7.19
CA LYS A 37 46.02 -15.24 -7.43
C LYS A 37 44.70 -15.74 -8.00
N ILE A 38 43.59 -15.16 -7.62
CA ILE A 38 42.27 -15.48 -8.20
C ILE A 38 42.25 -15.12 -9.70
N PHE A 39 42.78 -13.95 -10.06
CA PHE A 39 42.84 -13.51 -11.47
C PHE A 39 43.87 -14.24 -12.31
N GLU A 40 44.87 -14.88 -11.70
CA GLU A 40 45.76 -15.83 -12.40
C GLU A 40 45.06 -17.17 -12.70
N THR A 41 44.07 -17.53 -11.88
CA THR A 41 43.41 -18.85 -11.95
C THR A 41 42.10 -18.80 -12.71
N THR A 42 41.40 -17.65 -12.72
CA THR A 42 40.09 -17.51 -13.34
C THR A 42 39.96 -16.19 -14.10
N ASP A 43 39.08 -16.20 -15.10
CA ASP A 43 38.71 -15.01 -15.82
C ASP A 43 37.91 -14.04 -14.88
N VAL A 44 38.20 -12.74 -14.98
CA VAL A 44 37.55 -11.68 -14.22
C VAL A 44 36.02 -11.76 -14.35
N ASP A 45 35.55 -12.16 -15.51
CA ASP A 45 34.14 -12.33 -15.81
C ASP A 45 33.46 -13.37 -14.92
N ASN A 46 34.08 -14.53 -14.74
CA ASN A 46 33.58 -15.57 -13.84
C ASN A 46 33.64 -15.14 -12.37
N TYR A 47 34.68 -14.40 -11.99
CA TYR A 47 34.80 -13.85 -10.65
C TYR A 47 33.67 -12.86 -10.32
N VAL A 48 33.43 -11.88 -11.19
CA VAL A 48 32.39 -10.86 -11.02
C VAL A 48 31.01 -11.51 -10.98
N LYS A 49 30.74 -12.48 -11.85
CA LYS A 49 29.46 -13.20 -11.86
C LYS A 49 29.17 -13.90 -10.53
N LYS A 50 30.17 -14.66 -10.01
CA LYS A 50 30.02 -15.35 -8.73
C LYS A 50 29.96 -14.39 -7.52
N LEU A 51 30.76 -13.32 -7.57
CA LEU A 51 30.73 -12.29 -6.54
C LEU A 51 29.35 -11.63 -6.43
N ILE A 52 28.74 -11.29 -7.57
CA ILE A 52 27.44 -10.66 -7.59
C ILE A 52 26.32 -11.63 -7.18
N ASP A 53 26.43 -12.90 -7.52
CA ASP A 53 25.49 -13.90 -7.00
C ASP A 53 25.50 -13.97 -5.46
N LYS A 54 26.69 -13.89 -4.86
CA LYS A 54 26.83 -13.85 -3.39
C LYS A 54 26.37 -12.53 -2.78
N VAL A 55 26.76 -11.41 -3.38
CA VAL A 55 26.32 -10.07 -2.99
C VAL A 55 24.80 -9.93 -3.18
N GLY A 56 24.25 -10.45 -4.28
CA GLY A 56 22.82 -10.50 -4.53
C GLY A 56 22.05 -11.27 -3.46
N ARG A 57 22.57 -12.41 -3.01
CA ARG A 57 21.97 -13.20 -1.91
C ARG A 57 22.00 -12.41 -0.59
N VAL A 58 23.10 -11.72 -0.30
CA VAL A 58 23.21 -10.88 0.90
C VAL A 58 22.23 -9.70 0.86
N ILE A 59 22.07 -9.03 -0.29
CA ILE A 59 21.11 -7.94 -0.46
C ILE A 59 19.70 -8.43 -0.21
N PHE A 60 19.31 -9.61 -0.67
CA PHE A 60 17.96 -10.14 -0.52
C PHE A 60 17.67 -10.79 0.83
N VAL A 61 18.67 -11.40 1.48
CA VAL A 61 18.54 -12.07 2.79
C VAL A 61 18.58 -11.08 3.95
N ASN A 62 19.37 -10.01 3.85
CA ASN A 62 19.51 -8.97 4.89
C ASN A 62 18.48 -7.83 4.78
N ARG A 63 17.37 -8.05 4.11
CA ARG A 63 16.30 -7.07 4.06
C ARG A 63 15.60 -6.98 5.41
N GLN A 64 16.07 -6.08 6.24
CA GLN A 64 15.31 -5.52 7.36
C GLN A 64 14.66 -4.19 6.90
N TYR A 65 13.96 -4.22 5.77
CA TYR A 65 13.11 -3.09 5.43
C TYR A 65 11.80 -3.26 6.16
N THR A 66 11.53 -2.36 7.09
CA THR A 66 10.19 -2.20 7.65
C THR A 66 9.37 -1.45 6.60
N PRO A 67 8.32 -2.04 6.01
CA PRO A 67 7.47 -1.34 5.07
C PRO A 67 6.94 -0.06 5.71
N ILE A 68 6.84 0.99 4.92
CA ILE A 68 6.31 2.28 5.41
C ILE A 68 4.87 2.12 5.87
N LEU A 69 4.13 1.19 5.24
CA LEU A 69 2.76 0.84 5.57
C LEU A 69 2.61 -0.69 5.61
N PRO A 70 2.99 -1.37 6.70
CA PRO A 70 2.98 -2.83 6.79
C PRO A 70 1.58 -3.44 6.61
N SER A 71 0.53 -2.71 6.94
CA SER A 71 -0.87 -3.13 6.78
C SER A 71 -1.31 -3.34 5.32
N VAL A 72 -0.61 -2.78 4.36
CA VAL A 72 -0.89 -2.91 2.92
C VAL A 72 -0.20 -4.13 2.31
N GLU A 73 0.84 -4.64 2.97
CA GLU A 73 1.59 -5.80 2.47
C GLU A 73 0.84 -7.10 2.82
N LYS A 74 0.58 -7.93 1.80
CA LYS A 74 -0.13 -9.21 1.93
C LYS A 74 0.81 -10.37 1.64
N SER A 75 0.76 -11.41 2.47
CA SER A 75 1.43 -12.69 2.24
C SER A 75 0.49 -13.72 1.63
N GLY A 76 1.03 -14.82 1.12
CA GLY A 76 0.22 -15.97 0.66
C GLY A 76 -0.15 -15.96 -0.82
N TRP A 77 0.24 -14.93 -1.58
CA TRP A 77 -0.04 -14.80 -3.02
C TRP A 77 1.18 -15.11 -3.90
N GLU A 78 2.11 -15.92 -3.36
CA GLU A 78 3.43 -16.10 -3.96
C GLU A 78 3.42 -17.04 -5.17
N TYR A 79 2.54 -18.05 -5.15
CA TYR A 79 2.51 -19.12 -6.14
C TYR A 79 1.46 -18.96 -7.24
N SER A 80 0.51 -18.03 -7.09
CA SER A 80 -0.55 -17.79 -8.06
C SER A 80 -0.37 -16.47 -8.81
N SER A 81 -0.67 -16.46 -10.12
CA SER A 81 -0.68 -15.22 -10.91
C SER A 81 -1.95 -14.39 -10.69
N ILE A 82 -3.01 -14.99 -10.18
CA ILE A 82 -4.34 -14.39 -10.04
C ILE A 82 -4.78 -14.55 -8.59
N LEU A 83 -5.21 -13.46 -7.96
CA LEU A 83 -5.94 -13.48 -6.71
C LEU A 83 -7.42 -13.63 -7.03
N GLN A 84 -8.04 -14.68 -6.52
CA GLN A 84 -9.49 -14.87 -6.59
C GLN A 84 -10.10 -14.54 -5.24
N LYS A 85 -11.07 -13.64 -5.23
CA LYS A 85 -11.90 -13.32 -4.08
C LYS A 85 -13.31 -13.82 -4.36
N VAL A 86 -13.84 -14.68 -3.50
CA VAL A 86 -15.19 -15.25 -3.62
C VAL A 86 -16.04 -14.68 -2.50
N ASP A 87 -17.22 -14.23 -2.84
CA ASP A 87 -18.17 -13.63 -1.93
C ASP A 87 -19.60 -14.12 -2.25
N CYS A 88 -20.46 -14.12 -1.25
CA CYS A 88 -21.88 -14.36 -1.42
C CYS A 88 -22.70 -13.33 -0.63
N ASP A 89 -23.93 -13.10 -1.09
CA ASP A 89 -24.85 -12.21 -0.36
C ASP A 89 -25.25 -12.87 0.97
N MET A 90 -25.58 -12.04 1.97
CA MET A 90 -26.06 -12.55 3.25
C MET A 90 -27.39 -13.28 3.08
N PHE A 91 -27.53 -14.36 3.83
CA PHE A 91 -28.82 -15.07 3.91
C PHE A 91 -29.72 -14.32 4.89
N GLU A 92 -30.94 -14.05 4.44
CA GLU A 92 -31.95 -13.47 5.32
C GLU A 92 -32.44 -14.53 6.31
N ALA A 93 -32.29 -14.22 7.60
CA ALA A 93 -32.84 -15.05 8.66
C ALA A 93 -34.36 -14.88 8.69
N GLN A 94 -35.07 -15.95 8.43
CA GLN A 94 -36.55 -15.97 8.51
C GLN A 94 -36.99 -16.59 9.82
N GLU A 95 -38.14 -16.15 10.31
CA GLU A 95 -38.77 -16.81 11.44
C GLU A 95 -39.15 -18.26 11.04
N ASN A 96 -38.93 -19.18 11.99
CA ASN A 96 -39.26 -20.60 11.74
C ASN A 96 -40.77 -20.78 11.45
N PRO A 97 -41.15 -21.14 10.23
CA PRO A 97 -42.55 -21.25 9.86
C PRO A 97 -43.31 -22.35 10.64
N GLU A 98 -42.63 -23.34 11.20
CA GLU A 98 -43.23 -24.36 12.06
C GLU A 98 -43.77 -23.77 13.38
N TRP A 99 -43.10 -22.72 13.92
CA TRP A 99 -43.59 -22.02 15.07
C TRP A 99 -44.84 -21.17 14.77
N GLU A 100 -44.94 -20.59 13.61
CA GLU A 100 -46.11 -19.88 13.12
C GLU A 100 -47.27 -20.85 12.90
N LEU A 101 -47.00 -21.98 12.23
CA LEU A 101 -48.02 -23.06 12.03
C LEU A 101 -48.54 -23.59 13.33
N TYR A 102 -47.69 -23.78 14.34
CA TYR A 102 -48.12 -24.23 15.67
C TYR A 102 -48.97 -23.18 16.40
N LYS A 103 -48.65 -21.91 16.26
CA LYS A 103 -49.42 -20.79 16.84
C LYS A 103 -50.78 -20.62 16.15
N TYR A 104 -50.86 -20.79 14.86
CA TYR A 104 -52.03 -20.49 14.04
C TYR A 104 -52.87 -21.71 13.60
N ALA A 105 -52.45 -22.91 13.92
CA ALA A 105 -53.18 -24.13 13.61
C ALA A 105 -54.62 -24.21 14.27
N LYS A 106 -54.96 -23.29 15.14
CA LYS A 106 -56.26 -23.20 15.82
C LYS A 106 -57.17 -22.07 15.31
N GLY A 107 -56.79 -21.30 14.31
CA GLY A 107 -57.57 -20.16 13.81
C GLY A 107 -58.05 -20.41 12.38
N SER A 108 -59.30 -20.80 12.24
CA SER A 108 -59.94 -20.78 10.92
C SER A 108 -60.18 -19.34 10.50
N GLY A 109 -59.39 -18.79 9.61
CA GLY A 109 -59.67 -17.49 9.04
C GLY A 109 -58.47 -16.65 8.61
N ASP A 110 -57.28 -17.00 8.98
CA ASP A 110 -56.10 -16.23 8.58
C ASP A 110 -55.55 -16.70 7.23
N ALA A 111 -55.25 -15.74 6.35
CA ALA A 111 -54.67 -15.99 5.00
C ALA A 111 -53.31 -16.69 5.01
N LYS A 112 -52.75 -16.90 6.20
CA LYS A 112 -51.51 -17.71 6.40
C LYS A 112 -51.79 -19.18 6.76
N ALA A 113 -53.02 -19.53 7.14
CA ALA A 113 -53.42 -20.91 7.41
C ALA A 113 -53.59 -21.64 6.07
N GLY A 114 -52.58 -22.36 5.66
CA GLY A 114 -52.59 -23.11 4.41
C GLY A 114 -51.33 -22.98 3.55
N LYS A 115 -50.35 -22.20 3.94
CA LYS A 115 -49.02 -22.31 3.35
C LYS A 115 -48.43 -23.65 3.80
N GLN A 116 -48.44 -24.63 2.91
CA GLN A 116 -47.61 -25.83 3.10
C GLN A 116 -46.17 -25.35 3.26
N VAL A 117 -45.58 -25.60 4.42
CA VAL A 117 -44.15 -25.48 4.59
C VAL A 117 -43.54 -26.64 3.80
N GLU A 118 -42.97 -26.34 2.67
CA GLU A 118 -42.21 -27.30 1.93
C GLU A 118 -40.95 -27.62 2.75
N GLN A 119 -40.97 -28.76 3.43
CA GLN A 119 -39.83 -29.27 4.15
C GLN A 119 -38.82 -29.83 3.13
N ASP A 120 -37.53 -29.69 3.40
CA ASP A 120 -36.44 -30.23 2.58
C ASP A 120 -36.25 -29.58 1.19
N LEU A 121 -36.56 -28.26 1.04
CA LEU A 121 -36.16 -27.52 -0.16
C LEU A 121 -34.65 -27.24 -0.14
N PHE A 122 -33.99 -27.60 -1.24
CA PHE A 122 -32.62 -27.16 -1.49
C PHE A 122 -32.61 -25.64 -1.73
N THR A 123 -32.06 -24.90 -0.77
CA THR A 123 -31.88 -23.45 -0.87
C THR A 123 -30.42 -23.16 -1.24
N PRO A 124 -30.11 -22.92 -2.52
CA PRO A 124 -28.76 -22.63 -2.93
C PRO A 124 -28.33 -21.26 -2.40
N PRO A 125 -27.02 -21.05 -2.13
CA PRO A 125 -26.52 -19.73 -1.80
C PRO A 125 -26.80 -18.76 -2.94
N THR A 126 -27.38 -17.60 -2.61
CA THR A 126 -27.72 -16.54 -3.57
C THR A 126 -26.56 -15.56 -3.71
N GLY A 127 -26.42 -14.96 -4.90
CA GLY A 127 -25.47 -13.88 -5.12
C GLY A 127 -24.00 -14.27 -5.02
N VAL A 128 -23.65 -15.56 -5.24
CA VAL A 128 -22.24 -15.99 -5.26
C VAL A 128 -21.51 -15.32 -6.40
N ARG A 129 -20.46 -14.60 -6.07
CA ARG A 129 -19.64 -13.83 -7.00
C ARG A 129 -18.18 -14.15 -6.81
N SER A 130 -17.41 -14.10 -7.89
CA SER A 130 -15.96 -14.18 -7.83
C SER A 130 -15.34 -13.01 -8.58
N LYS A 131 -14.35 -12.39 -7.95
CA LYS A 131 -13.52 -11.35 -8.55
C LYS A 131 -12.10 -11.87 -8.72
N PHE A 132 -11.48 -11.46 -9.81
CA PHE A 132 -10.12 -11.84 -10.15
C PHE A 132 -9.25 -10.59 -10.26
N PHE A 133 -8.13 -10.58 -9.52
CA PHE A 133 -7.14 -9.51 -9.55
C PHE A 133 -5.83 -10.09 -10.08
N ASN A 134 -5.34 -9.51 -11.18
CA ASN A 134 -4.12 -9.96 -11.85
C ASN A 134 -3.12 -8.83 -12.12
N ASP A 135 -3.34 -7.66 -11.53
CA ASP A 135 -2.44 -6.53 -11.72
C ASP A 135 -1.06 -6.83 -11.14
N ALA A 136 -0.04 -6.67 -11.97
CA ALA A 136 1.34 -6.93 -11.62
C ALA A 136 2.25 -5.86 -12.21
N THR A 137 3.36 -5.61 -11.53
CA THR A 137 4.41 -4.72 -12.01
C THR A 137 5.78 -5.31 -11.71
N THR A 138 6.77 -4.89 -12.49
CA THR A 138 8.15 -5.28 -12.28
C THR A 138 9.02 -4.03 -12.17
N TYR A 139 9.78 -3.94 -11.10
CA TYR A 139 10.80 -2.92 -10.95
C TYR A 139 12.15 -3.48 -11.33
N GLU A 140 12.94 -2.68 -12.02
CA GLU A 140 14.27 -3.07 -12.45
C GLU A 140 15.26 -1.96 -12.11
N VAL A 141 16.38 -2.34 -11.50
CA VAL A 141 17.55 -1.49 -11.35
C VAL A 141 18.64 -2.10 -12.19
N ALA A 142 19.06 -1.36 -13.22
CA ALA A 142 20.17 -1.77 -14.11
C ALA A 142 21.44 -1.04 -13.69
N PHE A 143 22.56 -1.74 -13.70
CA PHE A 143 23.87 -1.13 -13.62
C PHE A 143 24.90 -1.97 -14.42
N SER A 144 25.97 -1.32 -14.83
CA SER A 144 27.06 -1.93 -15.57
C SER A 144 28.36 -1.84 -14.80
N ILE A 145 29.19 -2.86 -14.90
CA ILE A 145 30.52 -2.92 -14.31
C ILE A 145 31.52 -3.21 -15.43
N THR A 146 32.62 -2.46 -15.47
CA THR A 146 33.75 -2.74 -16.32
C THR A 146 34.79 -3.58 -15.57
N GLU A 147 35.59 -4.33 -16.32
CA GLU A 147 36.68 -5.15 -15.77
C GLU A 147 37.72 -4.31 -15.03
N GLU A 148 38.03 -3.12 -15.56
CA GLU A 148 38.97 -2.17 -14.96
C GLU A 148 38.50 -1.68 -13.58
N GLN A 149 37.19 -1.35 -13.45
CA GLN A 149 36.65 -0.93 -12.18
C GLN A 149 36.79 -1.98 -11.08
N VAL A 150 36.66 -3.26 -11.47
CA VAL A 150 36.84 -4.35 -10.50
C VAL A 150 38.34 -4.49 -10.14
N LYS A 151 39.23 -4.45 -11.11
CA LYS A 151 40.67 -4.52 -10.85
C LYS A 151 41.15 -3.38 -9.96
N GLU A 152 40.74 -2.16 -10.25
CA GLU A 152 41.05 -0.98 -9.43
C GLU A 152 40.54 -1.07 -7.99
N SER A 153 39.35 -1.69 -7.77
CA SER A 153 38.80 -1.88 -6.44
C SER A 153 39.59 -2.87 -5.57
N PHE A 154 40.42 -3.70 -6.14
CA PHE A 154 41.33 -4.59 -5.40
C PHE A 154 42.65 -3.94 -4.95
N ASN A 155 42.89 -2.67 -5.26
CA ASN A 155 44.08 -1.96 -4.79
C ASN A 155 44.16 -1.81 -3.28
N SER A 156 43.02 -1.80 -2.60
CA SER A 156 42.95 -1.88 -1.15
C SER A 156 41.62 -2.51 -0.69
N ALA A 157 41.60 -3.13 0.50
CA ALA A 157 40.40 -3.67 1.12
C ALA A 157 39.33 -2.61 1.39
N GLU A 158 39.75 -1.39 1.70
CA GLU A 158 38.85 -0.25 1.95
C GLU A 158 38.12 0.19 0.67
N GLN A 159 38.84 0.25 -0.46
CA GLN A 159 38.26 0.63 -1.74
C GLN A 159 37.29 -0.43 -2.25
N LEU A 160 37.62 -1.70 -2.14
CA LEU A 160 36.73 -2.81 -2.47
C LEU A 160 35.45 -2.76 -1.64
N ASN A 161 35.59 -2.60 -0.32
CA ASN A 161 34.46 -2.45 0.59
C ASN A 161 33.59 -1.24 0.24
N GLY A 162 34.22 -0.09 0.00
CA GLY A 162 33.52 1.15 -0.38
C GLY A 162 32.74 1.00 -1.67
N PHE A 163 33.33 0.37 -2.69
CA PHE A 163 32.68 0.15 -4.00
C PHE A 163 31.43 -0.72 -3.90
N PHE A 164 31.53 -1.90 -3.28
CA PHE A 164 30.38 -2.78 -3.16
C PHE A 164 29.32 -2.23 -2.21
N SER A 165 29.74 -1.60 -1.11
CA SER A 165 28.80 -0.95 -0.18
C SER A 165 28.02 0.18 -0.85
N MET A 166 28.67 0.98 -1.70
CA MET A 166 28.00 2.03 -2.47
C MET A 166 26.96 1.45 -3.44
N ILE A 167 27.32 0.44 -4.21
CA ILE A 167 26.39 -0.20 -5.18
C ILE A 167 25.20 -0.81 -4.44
N GLN A 168 25.44 -1.59 -3.38
CA GLN A 168 24.40 -2.22 -2.59
C GLN A 168 23.43 -1.20 -2.00
N THR A 169 23.96 -0.14 -1.41
CA THR A 169 23.14 0.92 -0.80
C THR A 169 22.26 1.59 -1.85
N LYS A 170 22.79 1.89 -3.02
CA LYS A 170 22.02 2.52 -4.10
C LYS A 170 20.95 1.62 -4.66
N ILE A 171 21.25 0.35 -4.93
CA ILE A 171 20.27 -0.63 -5.41
C ILE A 171 19.17 -0.82 -4.38
N LYS A 172 19.54 -1.05 -3.11
CA LYS A 172 18.59 -1.23 -2.01
C LYS A 172 17.66 -0.02 -1.87
N ASN A 173 18.22 1.18 -1.82
CA ASN A 173 17.42 2.39 -1.68
C ASN A 173 16.48 2.59 -2.88
N SER A 174 16.92 2.32 -4.10
CA SER A 174 16.08 2.44 -5.29
C SER A 174 14.90 1.46 -5.28
N LEU A 175 15.14 0.18 -4.94
CA LEU A 175 14.07 -0.82 -4.86
C LEU A 175 13.07 -0.50 -3.74
N VAL A 176 13.58 -0.07 -2.58
CA VAL A 176 12.77 0.34 -1.43
C VAL A 176 11.88 1.54 -1.79
N LEU A 177 12.45 2.54 -2.44
CA LEU A 177 11.71 3.74 -2.85
C LEU A 177 10.61 3.40 -3.86
N ARG A 178 10.89 2.52 -4.82
CA ARG A 178 9.88 2.05 -5.79
C ARG A 178 8.77 1.24 -5.11
N GLY A 179 9.10 0.37 -4.17
CA GLY A 179 8.11 -0.36 -3.37
C GLY A 179 7.22 0.59 -2.56
N ALA A 180 7.81 1.59 -1.90
CA ALA A 180 7.06 2.63 -1.19
C ALA A 180 6.18 3.46 -2.13
N GLY A 181 6.66 3.75 -3.34
CA GLY A 181 5.87 4.41 -4.39
C GLY A 181 4.65 3.60 -4.81
N LEU A 182 4.80 2.27 -5.01
CA LEU A 182 3.67 1.40 -5.34
C LEU A 182 2.64 1.37 -4.21
N THR A 183 3.09 1.25 -2.97
CA THR A 183 2.21 1.27 -1.80
C THR A 183 1.34 2.52 -1.79
N ARG A 184 1.96 3.68 -1.99
CA ARG A 184 1.21 4.95 -2.08
C ARG A 184 0.30 5.01 -3.31
N ALA A 185 0.74 4.50 -4.46
CA ALA A 185 -0.08 4.48 -5.66
C ALA A 185 -1.38 3.67 -5.48
N VAL A 186 -1.31 2.52 -4.82
CA VAL A 186 -2.49 1.67 -4.53
C VAL A 186 -3.46 2.40 -3.58
N ILE A 187 -2.94 3.07 -2.54
CA ILE A 187 -3.76 3.86 -1.62
C ILE A 187 -4.36 5.08 -2.36
N ASN A 188 -3.58 5.79 -3.15
CA ASN A 188 -4.02 6.95 -3.91
C ASN A 188 -5.09 6.58 -4.96
N ASN A 189 -5.00 5.40 -5.56
CA ASN A 189 -6.07 4.88 -6.43
C ASN A 189 -7.38 4.70 -5.66
N MET A 190 -7.34 4.19 -4.42
CA MET A 190 -8.53 4.07 -3.58
C MET A 190 -9.08 5.46 -3.20
N ILE A 191 -8.21 6.42 -2.85
CA ILE A 191 -8.60 7.80 -2.56
C ILE A 191 -9.30 8.42 -3.77
N ALA A 192 -8.67 8.36 -4.95
CA ALA A 192 -9.22 8.92 -6.18
C ALA A 192 -10.57 8.29 -6.57
N ALA A 193 -10.67 6.96 -6.50
CA ALA A 193 -11.91 6.25 -6.81
C ALA A 193 -13.04 6.63 -5.84
N THR A 194 -12.75 6.73 -4.54
CA THR A 194 -13.73 7.11 -3.51
C THR A 194 -14.22 8.54 -3.69
N VAL A 195 -13.30 9.49 -3.94
CA VAL A 195 -13.67 10.90 -4.17
C VAL A 195 -14.43 11.05 -5.47
N TYR A 196 -14.00 10.42 -6.56
CA TYR A 196 -14.71 10.48 -7.84
C TYR A 196 -16.11 9.89 -7.74
N ARG A 197 -16.30 8.79 -7.02
CA ARG A 197 -17.61 8.17 -6.80
C ARG A 197 -18.61 9.13 -6.15
N GLU A 198 -18.16 9.96 -5.23
CA GLU A 198 -19.04 10.94 -4.54
C GLU A 198 -19.23 12.23 -5.33
N PHE A 199 -18.19 12.69 -6.04
CA PHE A 199 -18.11 14.03 -6.62
C PHE A 199 -17.84 14.02 -8.14
N SER A 200 -18.22 12.97 -8.88
CA SER A 200 -18.06 12.96 -10.33
C SER A 200 -18.85 14.07 -11.04
N ASP A 201 -19.96 14.49 -10.47
CA ASP A 201 -20.76 15.64 -10.92
C ASP A 201 -20.07 17.01 -10.70
N LYS A 202 -19.07 17.06 -9.83
CA LYS A 202 -18.26 18.25 -9.53
C LYS A 202 -16.86 18.20 -10.14
N TYR A 203 -16.56 17.16 -10.88
CA TYR A 203 -15.27 16.97 -11.53
C TYR A 203 -15.22 17.63 -12.90
N SER A 204 -14.13 18.34 -13.18
CA SER A 204 -13.84 18.95 -14.48
C SER A 204 -12.75 18.18 -15.21
N ALA A 205 -13.09 17.56 -16.33
CA ALA A 205 -12.14 16.80 -17.15
C ALA A 205 -11.05 17.69 -17.78
N SER A 206 -11.33 18.98 -18.03
CA SER A 206 -10.37 19.90 -18.61
C SER A 206 -9.28 20.34 -17.64
N THR A 207 -9.64 20.54 -16.37
CA THR A 207 -8.70 20.96 -15.30
C THR A 207 -8.21 19.81 -14.46
N LYS A 208 -8.84 18.62 -14.57
CA LYS A 208 -8.59 17.41 -13.74
C LYS A 208 -8.82 17.62 -12.23
N LYS A 209 -9.59 18.65 -11.87
CA LYS A 209 -9.85 19.10 -10.50
C LYS A 209 -11.33 19.06 -10.17
N TYR A 210 -11.60 19.13 -8.88
CA TYR A 210 -12.95 19.18 -8.32
C TYR A 210 -13.30 20.59 -7.84
N THR A 211 -14.58 20.94 -7.92
CA THR A 211 -15.17 22.12 -7.27
C THR A 211 -16.13 21.62 -6.18
N PHE A 212 -15.68 21.62 -4.93
CA PHE A 212 -16.43 20.96 -3.85
C PHE A 212 -17.61 21.77 -3.28
N ASP A 213 -17.68 23.08 -3.51
CA ASP A 213 -18.81 23.99 -3.15
C ASP A 213 -19.35 23.78 -1.72
N ASP A 214 -18.49 23.69 -0.70
CA ASP A 214 -18.86 23.39 0.69
C ASP A 214 -19.75 22.12 0.85
N THR A 215 -19.58 21.14 0.00
CA THR A 215 -20.31 19.88 0.11
C THR A 215 -19.45 18.78 0.73
N SER A 216 -20.09 17.87 1.46
CA SER A 216 -19.43 16.71 2.05
C SER A 216 -20.17 15.44 1.66
N GLY A 217 -19.40 14.38 1.31
CA GLY A 217 -19.95 13.06 1.01
C GLY A 217 -19.98 12.13 2.24
N ILE A 218 -20.46 10.92 2.02
CA ILE A 218 -20.48 9.86 3.02
C ILE A 218 -19.14 9.15 3.08
N ARG A 219 -18.61 8.72 1.94
CA ARG A 219 -17.33 8.03 1.76
C ARG A 219 -16.17 9.01 1.57
N ALA A 220 -16.41 10.11 0.88
CA ALA A 220 -15.45 11.20 0.73
C ALA A 220 -15.92 12.39 1.56
N VAL A 221 -15.31 12.55 2.73
CA VAL A 221 -15.76 13.47 3.76
C VAL A 221 -14.96 14.76 3.72
N ASN A 222 -15.57 15.84 3.24
CA ASN A 222 -15.02 17.18 3.39
C ASN A 222 -15.29 17.67 4.80
N LEU A 223 -14.24 17.63 5.64
CA LEU A 223 -14.35 17.97 7.05
C LEU A 223 -14.64 19.46 7.26
N LEU A 224 -14.08 20.33 6.41
CA LEU A 224 -14.29 21.77 6.52
C LEU A 224 -15.72 22.15 6.13
N ALA A 225 -16.24 21.60 5.03
CA ALA A 225 -17.63 21.78 4.62
C ALA A 225 -18.61 21.28 5.71
N LEU A 226 -18.31 20.10 6.30
CA LEU A 226 -19.14 19.56 7.37
C LEU A 226 -19.09 20.40 8.65
N TYR A 227 -17.94 21.01 8.95
CA TYR A 227 -17.76 21.93 10.09
C TYR A 227 -18.59 23.19 9.91
N ARG A 228 -18.62 23.75 8.70
CA ARG A 228 -19.44 24.91 8.34
C ARG A 228 -20.93 24.60 8.37
N ASP A 229 -21.33 23.45 7.83
CA ASP A 229 -22.74 22.99 7.84
C ASP A 229 -23.32 22.88 9.27
N LYS A 230 -22.48 22.55 10.26
CA LYS A 230 -22.87 22.52 11.68
C LYS A 230 -22.89 23.90 12.33
N GLY A 231 -22.69 24.98 11.60
CA GLY A 231 -22.73 26.35 12.10
C GLY A 231 -21.51 26.77 12.92
N ASN A 232 -20.41 26.02 12.85
CA ASN A 232 -19.20 26.33 13.62
C ASN A 232 -18.33 27.41 12.97
N ASP A 233 -18.47 27.64 11.66
CA ASP A 233 -17.77 28.71 10.90
C ASP A 233 -18.73 29.37 9.92
N PRO A 234 -19.74 30.15 10.38
CA PRO A 234 -20.73 30.76 9.51
C PRO A 234 -20.16 31.86 8.61
N GLU A 235 -19.09 32.49 9.03
CA GLU A 235 -18.41 33.56 8.29
C GLU A 235 -17.34 33.02 7.32
N LYS A 236 -17.14 31.72 7.25
CA LYS A 236 -16.14 31.04 6.41
C LYS A 236 -14.72 31.59 6.57
N LYS A 237 -14.33 31.82 7.83
CA LYS A 237 -12.99 32.37 8.17
C LYS A 237 -11.90 31.31 8.01
N LEU A 238 -12.22 30.04 8.21
CA LEU A 238 -11.27 28.94 8.06
C LEU A 238 -11.14 28.57 6.57
N THR A 239 -9.90 28.50 6.13
CA THR A 239 -9.53 27.98 4.79
C THR A 239 -8.85 26.62 4.92
N PRO A 240 -8.73 25.83 3.83
CA PRO A 240 -7.99 24.56 3.88
C PRO A 240 -6.56 24.69 4.42
N GLU A 241 -5.90 25.84 4.21
CA GLU A 241 -4.54 26.10 4.70
C GLU A 241 -4.50 26.48 6.19
N THR A 242 -5.57 27.10 6.72
CA THR A 242 -5.58 27.62 8.09
C THR A 242 -6.34 26.73 9.07
N CYS A 243 -7.15 25.81 8.59
CA CYS A 243 -8.04 24.99 9.45
C CYS A 243 -7.25 24.09 10.44
N LEU A 244 -6.03 23.66 10.09
CA LEU A 244 -5.19 22.84 10.96
C LEU A 244 -4.61 23.63 12.16
N ASN A 245 -4.72 24.96 12.14
CA ASN A 245 -4.31 25.81 13.26
C ASN A 245 -5.47 26.12 14.23
N ASP A 246 -6.68 25.67 13.91
CA ASP A 246 -7.85 25.91 14.78
C ASP A 246 -8.17 24.70 15.67
N LEU A 247 -8.15 24.91 16.97
CA LEU A 247 -8.39 23.86 17.97
C LEU A 247 -9.79 23.25 17.87
N ASN A 248 -10.81 24.06 17.60
CA ASN A 248 -12.20 23.59 17.54
C ASN A 248 -12.40 22.74 16.29
N PHE A 249 -11.82 23.15 15.19
CA PHE A 249 -11.83 22.36 13.96
C PHE A 249 -11.12 21.01 14.17
N LEU A 250 -9.96 20.96 14.80
CA LEU A 250 -9.23 19.71 15.08
C LEU A 250 -10.03 18.77 15.99
N LYS A 251 -10.65 19.29 17.05
CA LYS A 251 -11.55 18.50 17.91
C LYS A 251 -12.72 17.92 17.10
N PHE A 252 -13.34 18.72 16.26
CA PHE A 252 -14.44 18.30 15.40
C PHE A 252 -13.98 17.23 14.38
N ALA A 253 -12.84 17.43 13.72
CA ALA A 253 -12.30 16.50 12.75
C ALA A 253 -12.01 15.12 13.38
N CYS A 254 -11.33 15.10 14.52
CA CYS A 254 -11.07 13.87 15.28
C CYS A 254 -12.36 13.15 15.70
N TYR A 255 -13.36 13.91 16.19
CA TYR A 255 -14.66 13.37 16.52
C TYR A 255 -15.37 12.73 15.31
N GLN A 256 -15.37 13.41 14.16
CA GLN A 256 -16.00 12.92 12.94
C GLN A 256 -15.31 11.68 12.37
N MET A 257 -13.99 11.62 12.42
CA MET A 257 -13.22 10.44 12.03
C MET A 257 -13.58 9.25 12.94
N LYS A 258 -13.52 9.43 14.26
CA LYS A 258 -13.83 8.38 15.24
C LYS A 258 -15.27 7.87 15.13
N LEU A 259 -16.22 8.77 14.90
CA LEU A 259 -17.64 8.42 14.72
C LEU A 259 -17.83 7.51 13.48
N ARG A 260 -17.19 7.83 12.36
CA ARG A 260 -17.31 7.02 11.13
C ARG A 260 -16.62 5.67 11.26
N LEU A 261 -15.44 5.61 11.87
CA LEU A 261 -14.77 4.36 12.20
C LEU A 261 -15.61 3.45 13.11
N GLY A 262 -16.42 4.04 13.99
CA GLY A 262 -17.42 3.30 14.78
C GLY A 262 -18.56 2.75 13.92
N ARG A 263 -19.08 3.56 12.99
CA ARG A 263 -20.21 3.18 12.14
C ARG A 263 -19.90 2.10 11.12
N VAL A 264 -18.66 2.03 10.64
CA VAL A 264 -18.21 1.00 9.67
C VAL A 264 -18.25 -0.41 10.28
N ARG A 265 -18.33 -0.54 11.60
CA ARG A 265 -18.48 -1.85 12.25
C ARG A 265 -19.86 -2.46 12.10
N ASP A 266 -20.86 -1.65 11.82
CA ASP A 266 -22.21 -2.12 11.54
C ASP A 266 -22.35 -2.44 10.04
N ILE A 267 -23.18 -3.42 9.72
CA ILE A 267 -23.45 -3.81 8.33
C ILE A 267 -24.12 -2.65 7.60
N SER A 268 -23.50 -2.22 6.50
CA SER A 268 -24.00 -1.10 5.71
C SER A 268 -23.52 -1.17 4.27
N THR A 269 -24.34 -0.64 3.36
CA THR A 269 -23.98 -0.43 1.95
C THR A 269 -23.37 0.95 1.69
N LEU A 270 -23.29 1.81 2.72
CA LEU A 270 -22.96 3.23 2.57
C LEU A 270 -21.46 3.49 2.40
N PHE A 271 -20.59 2.64 2.96
CA PHE A 271 -19.17 2.94 3.12
C PHE A 271 -18.27 2.30 2.05
N ASN A 272 -18.83 1.55 1.12
CA ASN A 272 -18.09 1.00 -0.02
C ASN A 272 -18.62 1.53 -1.35
N ILE A 273 -17.75 1.56 -2.36
CA ILE A 273 -18.08 2.06 -3.70
C ILE A 273 -19.07 1.11 -4.38
N GLY A 274 -18.93 -0.21 -4.15
CA GLY A 274 -19.78 -1.25 -4.72
C GLY A 274 -21.18 -1.34 -4.15
N GLN A 275 -21.50 -0.55 -3.11
CA GLN A 275 -22.79 -0.58 -2.42
C GLN A 275 -23.18 -2.00 -1.95
N LYS A 276 -22.20 -2.77 -1.48
CA LYS A 276 -22.40 -4.09 -0.93
C LYS A 276 -22.62 -4.03 0.58
N GLU A 277 -23.36 -4.99 1.11
CA GLU A 277 -23.51 -5.15 2.56
C GLU A 277 -22.17 -5.57 3.16
N ARG A 278 -21.50 -4.65 3.86
CA ARG A 278 -20.18 -4.85 4.46
C ARG A 278 -20.14 -4.27 5.85
N PHE A 279 -19.33 -4.91 6.69
CA PHE A 279 -18.90 -4.39 7.98
C PHE A 279 -17.41 -4.65 8.14
N THR A 280 -16.73 -3.79 8.88
CA THR A 280 -15.29 -3.91 9.12
C THR A 280 -15.04 -3.97 10.63
N PRO A 281 -14.69 -5.15 11.17
CA PRO A 281 -14.30 -5.30 12.57
C PRO A 281 -13.09 -4.43 12.93
N SER A 282 -12.94 -4.07 14.19
CA SER A 282 -11.89 -3.15 14.63
C SER A 282 -10.47 -3.61 14.31
N GLU A 283 -10.22 -4.92 14.32
CA GLU A 283 -8.94 -5.55 13.98
C GLU A 283 -8.61 -5.51 12.49
N MET A 284 -9.62 -5.38 11.61
CA MET A 284 -9.47 -5.25 10.17
C MET A 284 -9.47 -3.80 9.69
N GLN A 285 -9.60 -2.85 10.61
CA GLN A 285 -9.60 -1.42 10.29
C GLN A 285 -8.17 -0.91 10.13
N HIS A 286 -7.88 -0.33 8.97
CA HIS A 286 -6.65 0.40 8.70
C HIS A 286 -6.96 1.87 8.50
N PHE A 287 -6.26 2.72 9.25
CA PHE A 287 -6.42 4.16 9.20
C PHE A 287 -5.07 4.82 9.01
N ILE A 288 -4.92 5.53 7.91
CA ILE A 288 -3.71 6.24 7.55
C ILE A 288 -3.99 7.73 7.62
N LEU A 289 -3.14 8.47 8.31
CA LEU A 289 -3.23 9.92 8.46
C LEU A 289 -1.99 10.60 7.88
N LEU A 290 -2.18 11.79 7.37
CA LEU A 290 -1.08 12.70 7.07
C LEU A 290 -0.43 13.15 8.39
N GLU A 291 0.90 13.06 8.48
CA GLU A 291 1.67 13.39 9.70
C GLU A 291 1.41 14.83 10.16
N GLU A 292 1.27 15.75 9.23
CA GLU A 292 0.95 17.16 9.51
C GLU A 292 -0.35 17.30 10.34
N PHE A 293 -1.42 16.61 9.92
CA PHE A 293 -2.68 16.59 10.69
C PHE A 293 -2.52 15.86 12.02
N ALA A 294 -1.83 14.72 12.02
CA ALA A 294 -1.66 13.92 13.23
C ALA A 294 -0.88 14.66 14.32
N GLU A 295 0.19 15.36 13.94
CA GLU A 295 0.99 16.17 14.87
C GLU A 295 0.22 17.43 15.32
N ALA A 296 -0.48 18.13 14.42
CA ALA A 296 -1.34 19.25 14.80
C ALA A 296 -2.39 18.80 15.83
N ALA A 297 -3.06 17.69 15.59
CA ALA A 297 -4.03 17.13 16.53
C ALA A 297 -3.40 16.78 17.89
N LYS A 298 -2.22 16.16 17.92
CA LYS A 298 -1.52 15.85 19.16
C LYS A 298 -1.16 17.11 19.96
N ILE A 299 -0.55 18.09 19.30
CA ILE A 299 -0.07 19.31 19.96
C ILE A 299 -1.26 20.12 20.52
N TYR A 300 -2.25 20.41 19.70
CA TYR A 300 -3.36 21.26 20.11
C TYR A 300 -4.33 20.57 21.07
N LEU A 301 -4.57 19.27 20.90
CA LEU A 301 -5.49 18.54 21.78
C LEU A 301 -4.86 18.24 23.15
N GLN A 302 -3.55 18.06 23.24
CA GLN A 302 -2.86 17.85 24.51
C GLN A 302 -2.72 19.12 25.35
N SER A 303 -2.64 20.30 24.72
CA SER A 303 -2.46 21.57 25.45
C SER A 303 -3.70 22.00 26.25
N ASP A 304 -4.89 21.53 25.88
CA ASP A 304 -6.18 21.99 26.45
C ASP A 304 -6.76 21.03 27.51
N THR A 305 -6.24 19.81 27.66
CA THR A 305 -6.76 18.82 28.59
C THR A 305 -5.67 18.15 29.43
N PHE A 306 -5.79 18.30 30.75
CA PHE A 306 -4.95 17.56 31.73
C PHE A 306 -5.23 16.03 31.73
N HIS A 307 -6.24 15.54 30.99
CA HIS A 307 -6.63 14.14 30.91
C HIS A 307 -6.33 13.57 29.52
N LYS A 308 -5.24 12.83 29.42
CA LYS A 308 -4.78 12.15 28.17
C LYS A 308 -5.82 11.18 27.57
N ASP A 309 -6.79 10.71 28.34
CA ASP A 309 -7.71 9.65 27.95
C ASP A 309 -8.99 10.16 27.25
N LEU A 310 -9.27 11.47 27.30
CA LEU A 310 -10.50 12.04 26.76
C LEU A 310 -10.51 12.25 25.24
N VAL A 311 -9.35 12.37 24.61
CA VAL A 311 -9.22 12.61 23.17
C VAL A 311 -8.21 11.63 22.55
N ALA A 312 -8.46 10.34 22.71
CA ALA A 312 -7.66 9.34 22.05
C ALA A 312 -8.00 9.31 20.54
N MET A 313 -7.00 9.59 19.70
CA MET A 313 -7.08 9.30 18.28
C MET A 313 -7.25 7.79 18.07
N PRO A 314 -8.00 7.34 17.04
CA PRO A 314 -7.99 5.94 16.62
C PRO A 314 -6.57 5.46 16.33
N LYS A 315 -6.32 4.16 16.44
CA LYS A 315 -5.04 3.58 15.99
C LYS A 315 -4.84 3.92 14.52
N TYR A 316 -3.74 4.58 14.19
CA TYR A 316 -3.43 5.02 12.84
C TYR A 316 -1.96 4.79 12.48
N GLU A 317 -1.70 4.77 11.21
CA GLU A 317 -0.36 4.83 10.61
C GLU A 317 -0.17 6.23 10.02
N ALA A 318 1.00 6.83 10.22
CA ALA A 318 1.26 8.18 9.75
C ALA A 318 2.14 8.17 8.50
N ILE A 319 1.86 9.06 7.56
CA ILE A 319 2.67 9.29 6.36
C ILE A 319 2.96 10.77 6.18
N ASN A 320 4.19 11.09 5.76
CA ASN A 320 4.58 12.48 5.50
C ASN A 320 4.08 13.01 4.15
N PHE A 321 3.98 12.12 3.15
CA PHE A 321 3.63 12.49 1.77
C PHE A 321 2.72 11.44 1.16
N TRP A 322 1.66 11.87 0.49
CA TRP A 322 0.78 10.97 -0.27
C TRP A 322 1.42 10.48 -1.55
N GLN A 323 2.24 11.31 -2.20
CA GLN A 323 2.75 11.05 -3.55
C GLN A 323 4.18 11.56 -3.72
N GLY A 324 4.95 10.88 -4.60
CA GLY A 324 6.24 11.35 -5.09
C GLY A 324 6.09 12.29 -6.30
N THR A 325 7.21 12.88 -6.72
CA THR A 325 7.27 13.81 -7.86
C THR A 325 7.05 13.16 -9.24
N GLY A 326 6.99 11.85 -9.32
CA GLY A 326 6.80 11.12 -10.57
C GLY A 326 8.08 10.90 -11.39
N THR A 327 8.89 11.92 -11.58
CA THR A 327 10.17 11.86 -12.30
C THR A 327 11.37 11.70 -11.40
N ASP A 328 11.29 12.24 -10.19
CA ASP A 328 12.37 12.18 -9.20
C ASP A 328 12.15 11.09 -8.17
N TYR A 329 13.23 10.60 -7.57
CA TYR A 329 13.20 9.60 -6.51
C TYR A 329 12.84 10.19 -5.14
N GLY A 330 12.00 11.22 -5.11
CA GLY A 330 11.59 11.93 -3.89
C GLY A 330 10.08 12.00 -3.71
N PHE A 331 9.67 12.42 -2.51
CA PHE A 331 8.28 12.70 -2.17
C PHE A 331 8.15 14.19 -1.86
N SER A 332 7.30 14.91 -2.58
CA SER A 332 7.17 16.36 -2.46
C SER A 332 5.74 16.84 -2.19
N SER A 333 4.73 15.99 -2.45
CA SER A 333 3.33 16.38 -2.24
C SER A 333 2.83 15.94 -0.88
N THR A 334 2.47 16.87 -0.02
CA THR A 334 1.91 16.61 1.31
C THR A 334 0.44 16.24 1.22
N GLY A 335 -0.45 17.15 0.97
CA GLY A 335 -1.90 16.95 1.00
C GLY A 335 -2.56 16.71 -0.37
N THR A 336 -1.80 16.59 -1.47
CA THR A 336 -2.36 16.44 -2.82
C THR A 336 -2.10 15.07 -3.38
N VAL A 337 -3.15 14.46 -3.94
CA VAL A 337 -3.12 13.18 -4.65
C VAL A 337 -3.47 13.41 -6.12
N HIS A 338 -2.53 13.11 -7.02
CA HIS A 338 -2.72 13.20 -8.46
C HIS A 338 -2.43 11.86 -9.10
N VAL A 339 -3.47 11.17 -9.56
CA VAL A 339 -3.36 9.82 -10.11
C VAL A 339 -4.30 9.61 -11.29
N SER A 340 -3.91 8.68 -12.17
CA SER A 340 -4.78 8.12 -13.19
C SER A 340 -5.32 6.78 -12.68
N SER A 341 -6.60 6.73 -12.39
CA SER A 341 -7.24 5.61 -11.72
C SER A 341 -8.45 5.10 -12.49
N LYS A 342 -8.75 3.80 -12.33
CA LYS A 342 -10.02 3.21 -12.77
C LYS A 342 -11.09 3.60 -11.76
N VAL A 343 -12.09 4.34 -12.20
CA VAL A 343 -13.12 4.93 -11.35
C VAL A 343 -14.53 4.67 -11.89
N PHE A 344 -15.52 4.79 -11.02
CA PHE A 344 -16.94 4.70 -11.35
C PHE A 344 -17.62 6.02 -11.00
N ALA A 345 -18.47 6.52 -11.89
CA ALA A 345 -19.20 7.76 -11.67
C ALA A 345 -20.32 7.57 -10.61
N LYS A 346 -20.80 8.68 -10.07
CA LYS A 346 -21.92 8.72 -9.14
C LYS A 346 -23.17 8.11 -9.79
N GLY A 347 -23.75 7.11 -9.13
CA GLY A 347 -24.93 6.41 -9.65
C GLY A 347 -24.65 5.18 -10.51
N ASP A 348 -23.41 4.94 -10.98
CA ASP A 348 -23.10 3.74 -11.74
C ASP A 348 -23.32 2.46 -10.89
N ASP A 349 -23.84 1.42 -11.51
CA ASP A 349 -23.84 0.08 -10.93
C ASP A 349 -22.52 -0.61 -11.27
N ILE A 350 -21.68 -0.80 -10.27
CA ILE A 350 -20.34 -1.42 -10.44
C ILE A 350 -20.41 -2.85 -10.99
N SER A 351 -21.53 -3.56 -10.77
CA SER A 351 -21.71 -4.93 -11.27
C SER A 351 -21.84 -4.98 -12.78
N THR A 352 -22.31 -3.89 -13.40
CA THR A 352 -22.64 -3.82 -14.84
C THR A 352 -21.82 -2.74 -15.57
N ALA A 353 -21.44 -1.67 -14.89
CA ALA A 353 -20.69 -0.57 -15.50
C ALA A 353 -19.20 -0.93 -15.69
N ALA A 354 -18.64 -0.55 -16.83
CA ALA A 354 -17.20 -0.61 -17.02
C ALA A 354 -16.53 0.59 -16.33
N PRO A 355 -15.40 0.36 -15.61
CA PRO A 355 -14.67 1.47 -15.01
C PRO A 355 -14.06 2.37 -16.09
N THR A 356 -14.12 3.66 -15.86
CA THR A 356 -13.47 4.67 -16.71
C THR A 356 -12.12 5.04 -16.13
N VAL A 357 -11.08 5.15 -16.96
CA VAL A 357 -9.79 5.65 -16.52
C VAL A 357 -9.84 7.17 -16.52
N VAL A 358 -9.70 7.77 -15.35
CA VAL A 358 -9.75 9.23 -15.17
C VAL A 358 -8.51 9.67 -14.40
N GLU A 359 -7.89 10.73 -14.88
CA GLU A 359 -6.80 11.42 -14.19
C GLU A 359 -7.40 12.47 -13.26
N THR A 360 -7.21 12.32 -11.97
CA THR A 360 -7.81 13.17 -10.94
C THR A 360 -6.77 13.80 -10.04
N GLU A 361 -7.02 15.04 -9.62
CA GLU A 361 -6.24 15.75 -8.60
C GLU A 361 -7.15 16.05 -7.41
N VAL A 362 -6.83 15.45 -6.26
CA VAL A 362 -7.53 15.67 -4.99
C VAL A 362 -6.59 16.38 -4.04
N THR A 363 -6.98 17.56 -3.58
CA THR A 363 -6.20 18.38 -2.65
C THR A 363 -6.71 18.25 -1.21
N GLY A 364 -5.87 18.58 -0.23
CA GLY A 364 -6.25 18.64 1.17
C GLY A 364 -6.57 17.29 1.82
N VAL A 365 -6.04 16.18 1.31
CA VAL A 365 -6.27 14.85 1.88
C VAL A 365 -5.56 14.72 3.22
N LEU A 366 -6.34 14.56 4.30
CA LEU A 366 -5.85 14.42 5.68
C LEU A 366 -5.70 12.96 6.10
N GLY A 367 -6.57 12.08 5.60
CA GLY A 367 -6.50 10.68 5.96
C GLY A 367 -7.40 9.79 5.12
N VAL A 368 -7.10 8.49 5.14
CA VAL A 368 -7.88 7.45 4.51
C VAL A 368 -8.07 6.28 5.46
N PHE A 369 -9.30 5.83 5.55
CA PHE A 369 -9.67 4.57 6.18
C PHE A 369 -9.98 3.54 5.09
N PHE A 370 -9.57 2.30 5.32
CA PHE A 370 -9.96 1.17 4.46
C PHE A 370 -9.98 -0.14 5.25
N ASP A 371 -10.75 -1.07 4.74
CA ASP A 371 -10.77 -2.45 5.24
C ASP A 371 -9.46 -3.16 4.85
N ASN A 372 -9.00 -4.07 5.72
CA ASN A 372 -7.80 -4.89 5.45
C ASN A 372 -7.83 -5.55 4.07
N ASP A 373 -9.00 -5.95 3.60
CA ASP A 373 -9.16 -6.67 2.33
C ASP A 373 -9.54 -5.76 1.14
N ALA A 374 -9.57 -4.43 1.36
CA ALA A 374 -9.87 -3.46 0.31
C ALA A 374 -8.72 -3.25 -0.66
N LEU A 375 -7.48 -3.38 -0.19
CA LEU A 375 -6.30 -3.19 -1.03
C LEU A 375 -5.11 -3.98 -0.49
N GLY A 376 -4.16 -4.26 -1.34
CA GLY A 376 -2.95 -4.97 -0.92
C GLY A 376 -1.89 -5.05 -1.99
N ILE A 377 -0.67 -5.30 -1.52
CA ILE A 377 0.53 -5.47 -2.34
C ILE A 377 1.25 -6.73 -1.86
N ASN A 378 1.80 -7.48 -2.81
CA ASN A 378 2.67 -8.61 -2.53
C ASN A 378 3.93 -8.55 -3.38
N ASN A 379 5.09 -8.49 -2.73
CA ASN A 379 6.41 -8.57 -3.34
C ASN A 379 6.86 -10.04 -3.39
N TYR A 380 6.41 -10.78 -4.38
CA TYR A 380 6.51 -12.25 -4.38
C TYR A 380 7.84 -12.80 -4.92
N LYS A 381 8.59 -12.04 -5.69
CA LYS A 381 9.80 -12.56 -6.35
C LYS A 381 10.84 -11.48 -6.54
N SER A 382 12.09 -11.86 -6.32
CA SER A 382 13.28 -11.08 -6.70
C SER A 382 14.19 -11.93 -7.57
N LYS A 383 14.77 -11.32 -8.62
CA LYS A 383 15.68 -12.01 -9.55
C LYS A 383 16.77 -11.06 -9.99
N VAL A 384 18.00 -11.58 -10.07
CA VAL A 384 19.12 -10.87 -10.70
C VAL A 384 19.47 -11.60 -11.99
N THR A 385 19.63 -10.86 -13.07
CA THR A 385 20.09 -11.36 -14.36
C THR A 385 21.30 -10.54 -14.82
N ASN A 386 22.21 -11.16 -15.55
CA ASN A 386 23.37 -10.47 -16.09
C ASN A 386 23.61 -10.85 -17.57
N HIS A 387 24.32 -9.98 -18.26
CA HIS A 387 24.79 -10.20 -19.64
C HIS A 387 26.11 -9.49 -19.85
N TYR A 388 27.07 -10.18 -20.44
CA TYR A 388 28.37 -9.62 -20.84
C TYR A 388 28.28 -9.05 -22.24
N ASN A 389 28.79 -7.85 -22.45
CA ASN A 389 28.91 -7.19 -23.72
C ASN A 389 30.42 -7.21 -24.15
N GLY A 390 30.77 -8.14 -25.02
CA GLY A 390 32.16 -8.29 -25.49
C GLY A 390 32.64 -7.16 -26.40
N HIS A 391 31.77 -6.30 -26.89
CA HIS A 391 32.18 -5.17 -27.73
C HIS A 391 32.60 -3.95 -26.90
N GLY A 392 31.99 -3.80 -25.71
CA GLY A 392 32.29 -2.71 -24.82
C GLY A 392 33.01 -3.11 -23.54
N ASP A 393 33.40 -4.37 -23.42
CA ASP A 393 34.11 -4.95 -22.27
C ASP A 393 33.50 -4.62 -20.90
N PHE A 394 32.17 -4.73 -20.83
CA PHE A 394 31.44 -4.51 -19.60
C PHE A 394 30.36 -5.58 -19.39
N ARG A 395 29.95 -5.77 -18.13
CA ARG A 395 28.87 -6.63 -17.76
C ARG A 395 27.70 -5.82 -17.23
N ASN A 396 26.51 -6.07 -17.78
CA ASN A 396 25.25 -5.50 -17.33
C ASN A 396 24.60 -6.41 -16.30
N TYR A 397 24.01 -5.80 -15.26
CA TYR A 397 23.25 -6.47 -14.24
C TYR A 397 21.90 -5.82 -14.10
N TRP A 398 20.85 -6.63 -13.98
CA TRP A 398 19.48 -6.18 -13.77
C TRP A 398 18.94 -6.83 -12.50
N TYR A 399 18.69 -6.00 -11.48
CA TYR A 399 18.01 -6.38 -10.26
C TYR A 399 16.51 -6.15 -10.47
N LYS A 400 15.75 -7.24 -10.50
CA LYS A 400 14.32 -7.22 -10.78
C LYS A 400 13.55 -7.61 -9.53
N GLN A 401 12.52 -6.82 -9.20
CA GLN A 401 11.55 -7.12 -8.18
C GLN A 401 10.17 -7.17 -8.80
N PHE A 402 9.45 -8.24 -8.54
CA PHE A 402 8.11 -8.47 -9.04
C PHE A 402 7.11 -8.24 -7.91
N ALA A 403 6.14 -7.39 -8.16
CA ALA A 403 5.08 -7.07 -7.23
C ALA A 403 3.71 -7.27 -7.88
N ARG A 404 2.75 -7.71 -7.07
CA ARG A 404 1.33 -7.77 -7.42
C ARG A 404 0.57 -6.85 -6.50
N TYR A 405 -0.53 -6.30 -6.99
CA TYR A 405 -1.35 -5.39 -6.21
C TYR A 405 -2.81 -5.47 -6.63
N PHE A 406 -3.69 -5.03 -5.76
CA PHE A 406 -5.12 -4.97 -6.05
C PHE A 406 -5.79 -3.83 -5.28
N ASN A 407 -6.91 -3.36 -5.83
CA ASN A 407 -7.89 -2.50 -5.17
C ASN A 407 -9.27 -3.14 -5.33
N ASP A 408 -9.95 -3.42 -4.23
CA ASP A 408 -11.32 -3.94 -4.23
C ASP A 408 -12.29 -2.85 -3.75
N TYR A 409 -13.14 -2.40 -4.65
CA TYR A 409 -14.09 -1.32 -4.39
C TYR A 409 -15.40 -1.80 -3.73
N ASP A 410 -15.55 -3.10 -3.48
CA ASP A 410 -16.67 -3.65 -2.71
C ASP A 410 -16.41 -3.65 -1.20
N GLU A 411 -15.18 -3.37 -0.79
CA GLU A 411 -14.83 -3.24 0.61
C GLU A 411 -14.92 -1.78 1.10
N ASN A 412 -15.09 -1.62 2.42
CA ASN A 412 -15.28 -0.30 3.01
C ASN A 412 -14.03 0.58 2.90
N ALA A 413 -14.23 1.81 2.45
CA ALA A 413 -13.20 2.84 2.41
C ALA A 413 -13.81 4.23 2.61
N ILE A 414 -13.13 5.08 3.40
CA ILE A 414 -13.53 6.46 3.66
C ILE A 414 -12.32 7.37 3.53
N VAL A 415 -12.48 8.45 2.79
CA VAL A 415 -11.46 9.49 2.62
C VAL A 415 -11.86 10.73 3.38
N PHE A 416 -10.94 11.29 4.16
CA PHE A 416 -11.10 12.54 4.88
C PHE A 416 -10.22 13.61 4.27
N PHE A 417 -10.82 14.73 3.89
CA PHE A 417 -10.10 15.83 3.25
C PHE A 417 -10.69 17.18 3.66
N VAL A 418 -9.99 18.25 3.32
CA VAL A 418 -10.40 19.65 3.48
C VAL A 418 -10.33 20.35 2.14
N ALA A 419 -11.43 21.02 1.75
CA ALA A 419 -11.51 21.80 0.52
C ALA A 419 -12.49 22.95 0.66
#